data_049b63c78bab5b5f2349c653984aabee
#
_entry.id   049b63c78bab5b5f2349c653984aabee
#
_cell.length_a   1.000
_cell.length_b   1.000
_cell.length_c   1.000
_cell.angle_alpha   90.00
_cell.angle_beta   90.00
_cell.angle_gamma   90.00
#
_symmetry.space_group_name_H-M   'P 1'
#
loop_
_entity.id
_entity.type
_entity.pdbx_description
1 polymer ?
#
loop_
_entity_poly.entity_id
_entity_poly.type
_entity_poly.pdbx_seq_one_letter_code
_entity_poly.pdbx_strand_id
1 'polypeptide(L)'
;MQIRLTGGQAGDNPQLLPLIGDYRSAGNRSRFRLLADKAYSHPSTRDQLRERKIAHTIPQRSDQISRRKAKGSRGGRPPGFDPEVYAKRNTVERSYLRLKQWRGIATRYDKHARTFLGGVLLGASIIYLKTHRSELRDTL
;
A
#
# COMPACT_ATOMS: atom_id res chain seq x y z
N MET A 1 -11.63 2.37 2.22
CA MET A 1 -10.18 2.59 2.48
C MET A 1 -9.86 2.07 3.87
N GLN A 2 -8.71 1.44 4.06
CA GLN A 2 -8.26 0.94 5.36
C GLN A 2 -6.96 1.65 5.76
N ILE A 3 -6.89 2.13 7.00
CA ILE A 3 -5.72 2.84 7.55
C ILE A 3 -5.36 2.23 8.89
N ARG A 4 -4.08 2.00 9.10
CA ARG A 4 -3.53 1.51 10.36
C ARG A 4 -2.45 2.48 10.86
N LEU A 5 -2.52 2.86 12.11
CA LEU A 5 -1.48 3.64 12.77
C LEU A 5 -0.57 2.71 13.58
N THR A 6 0.71 2.98 13.51
CA THR A 6 1.74 2.29 14.29
C THR A 6 2.72 3.30 14.86
N GLY A 7 3.46 2.91 15.88
CA GLY A 7 4.55 3.75 16.40
C GLY A 7 5.58 4.05 15.32
N GLY A 8 6.22 5.22 15.38
CA GLY A 8 7.12 5.70 14.32
C GLY A 8 8.34 4.80 14.05
N GLN A 9 8.72 3.95 15.00
CA GLN A 9 9.80 2.97 14.86
C GLN A 9 9.35 1.63 14.26
N ALA A 10 8.04 1.41 14.11
CA ALA A 10 7.53 0.17 13.51
C ALA A 10 7.79 0.14 12.00
N GLY A 11 8.38 -0.94 11.52
CA GLY A 11 8.58 -1.13 10.08
C GLY A 11 7.25 -1.38 9.37
N ASP A 12 7.17 -0.96 8.11
CA ASP A 12 5.95 -1.07 7.30
C ASP A 12 5.65 -2.51 6.88
N ASN A 13 6.69 -3.28 6.56
CA ASN A 13 6.52 -4.64 6.02
C ASN A 13 5.72 -5.58 6.94
N PRO A 14 5.93 -5.63 8.27
CA PRO A 14 5.12 -6.44 9.17
C PRO A 14 3.64 -6.02 9.24
N GLN A 15 3.31 -4.78 8.87
CA GLN A 15 1.94 -4.26 8.93
C GLN A 15 1.09 -4.63 7.70
N LEU A 16 1.72 -5.09 6.63
CA LEU A 16 1.03 -5.37 5.37
C LEU A 16 -0.06 -6.43 5.51
N LEU A 17 0.26 -7.57 6.10
CA LEU A 17 -0.69 -8.68 6.21
C LEU A 17 -1.82 -8.40 7.21
N PRO A 18 -1.56 -7.81 8.39
CA PRO A 18 -2.61 -7.32 9.26
C PRO A 18 -3.56 -6.33 8.56
N LEU A 19 -3.02 -5.36 7.78
CA LEU A 19 -3.82 -4.40 7.04
C LEU A 19 -4.72 -5.06 5.98
N ILE A 20 -4.21 -6.07 5.29
CA ILE A 20 -5.00 -6.88 4.33
C ILE A 20 -6.10 -7.66 5.08
N GLY A 21 -5.79 -8.19 6.26
CA GLY A 21 -6.75 -8.87 7.13
C GLY A 21 -7.89 -7.93 7.53
N ASP A 22 -7.57 -6.73 8.01
CA ASP A 22 -8.54 -5.69 8.38
C ASP A 22 -9.43 -5.30 7.19
N TYR A 23 -8.84 -5.15 5.98
CA TYR A 23 -9.58 -4.84 4.75
C TYR A 23 -10.60 -5.94 4.40
N ARG A 24 -10.21 -7.21 4.52
CA ARG A 24 -11.11 -8.36 4.24
C ARG A 24 -12.20 -8.52 5.31
N SER A 25 -11.85 -8.30 6.57
CA SER A 25 -12.79 -8.36 7.69
C SER A 25 -13.87 -7.28 7.59
N ALA A 26 -13.56 -6.13 6.98
CA ALA A 26 -14.52 -5.08 6.64
C ALA A 26 -15.47 -5.44 5.46
N GLY A 27 -15.57 -6.70 5.06
CA GLY A 27 -16.49 -7.18 4.04
C GLY A 27 -15.99 -7.14 2.60
N ASN A 28 -14.76 -6.69 2.36
CA ASN A 28 -14.19 -6.60 1.02
C ASN A 28 -13.69 -7.96 0.52
N ARG A 29 -14.57 -8.76 -0.06
CA ARG A 29 -14.28 -10.10 -0.58
C ARG A 29 -13.84 -10.14 -2.05
N SER A 30 -13.85 -9.01 -2.74
CA SER A 30 -13.45 -8.95 -4.16
C SER A 30 -11.99 -9.37 -4.36
N ARG A 31 -11.71 -9.98 -5.51
CA ARG A 31 -10.32 -10.25 -5.91
C ARG A 31 -9.64 -8.91 -6.22
N PHE A 32 -8.47 -8.69 -5.65
CA PHE A 32 -7.66 -7.52 -5.91
C PHE A 32 -6.21 -7.93 -6.17
N ARG A 33 -5.46 -7.05 -6.82
CA ARG A 33 -4.02 -7.17 -6.98
C ARG A 33 -3.34 -6.15 -6.06
N LEU A 34 -2.45 -6.63 -5.22
CA LEU A 34 -1.66 -5.78 -4.33
C LEU A 34 -0.51 -5.11 -5.11
N LEU A 35 -0.45 -3.79 -5.05
CA LEU A 35 0.67 -3.00 -5.54
C LEU A 35 1.40 -2.41 -4.34
N ALA A 36 2.64 -2.83 -4.12
CA ALA A 36 3.43 -2.33 -3.01
C ALA A 36 4.84 -1.97 -3.46
N ASP A 37 5.52 -1.14 -2.70
CA ASP A 37 6.87 -0.74 -3.02
C ASP A 37 7.92 -1.82 -2.70
N LYS A 38 9.18 -1.54 -3.03
CA LYS A 38 10.31 -2.45 -2.79
C LYS A 38 10.57 -2.75 -1.30
N ALA A 39 10.05 -1.95 -0.36
CA ALA A 39 10.17 -2.23 1.08
C ALA A 39 9.44 -3.52 1.46
N TYR A 40 8.38 -3.86 0.72
CA TYR A 40 7.59 -5.09 0.91
C TYR A 40 8.11 -6.28 0.10
N SER A 41 9.30 -6.19 -0.48
CA SER A 41 9.85 -7.23 -1.36
C SER A 41 10.45 -8.45 -0.64
N HIS A 42 10.34 -8.54 0.68
CA HIS A 42 10.91 -9.65 1.44
C HIS A 42 10.36 -11.00 0.96
N PRO A 43 11.20 -12.05 0.84
CA PRO A 43 10.77 -13.36 0.37
C PRO A 43 9.57 -13.92 1.14
N SER A 44 9.62 -13.90 2.49
CA SER A 44 8.53 -14.40 3.32
C SER A 44 7.21 -13.67 3.10
N THR A 45 7.24 -12.36 2.82
CA THR A 45 6.04 -11.57 2.50
C THR A 45 5.42 -12.07 1.19
N ARG A 46 6.25 -12.33 0.17
CA ARG A 46 5.78 -12.88 -1.11
C ARG A 46 5.21 -14.29 -0.96
N ASP A 47 5.83 -15.13 -0.13
CA ASP A 47 5.37 -16.49 0.13
C ASP A 47 4.00 -16.46 0.83
N GLN A 48 3.85 -15.65 1.85
CA GLN A 48 2.57 -15.48 2.55
C GLN A 48 1.46 -14.89 1.65
N LEU A 49 1.80 -14.01 0.69
CA LEU A 49 0.84 -13.51 -0.30
C LEU A 49 0.42 -14.61 -1.28
N ARG A 50 1.35 -15.49 -1.70
CA ARG A 50 1.06 -16.64 -2.56
C ARG A 50 0.16 -17.66 -1.86
N GLU A 51 0.50 -18.03 -0.61
CA GLU A 51 -0.33 -18.94 0.22
C GLU A 51 -1.76 -18.44 0.35
N ARG A 52 -1.94 -17.12 0.50
CA ARG A 52 -3.26 -16.47 0.56
C ARG A 52 -3.90 -16.23 -0.80
N LYS A 53 -3.27 -16.68 -1.88
CA LYS A 53 -3.74 -16.49 -3.26
C LYS A 53 -3.99 -15.01 -3.62
N ILE A 54 -3.15 -14.10 -3.10
CA ILE A 54 -3.22 -12.68 -3.38
C ILE A 54 -2.27 -12.35 -4.52
N ALA A 55 -2.84 -11.95 -5.67
CA ALA A 55 -2.04 -11.44 -6.77
C ALA A 55 -1.31 -10.16 -6.35
N HIS A 56 -0.02 -10.07 -6.66
CA HIS A 56 0.77 -8.92 -6.24
C HIS A 56 1.79 -8.51 -7.30
N THR A 57 2.10 -7.22 -7.35
CA THR A 57 3.19 -6.65 -8.16
C THR A 57 4.03 -5.79 -7.22
N ILE A 58 5.22 -6.29 -6.88
CA ILE A 58 6.17 -5.67 -5.97
C ILE A 58 7.55 -5.72 -6.66
N PRO A 59 8.26 -4.61 -6.85
CA PRO A 59 9.58 -4.63 -7.45
C PRO A 59 10.59 -5.32 -6.54
N GLN A 60 11.65 -5.88 -7.12
CA GLN A 60 12.80 -6.39 -6.36
C GLN A 60 13.72 -5.24 -5.96
N ARG A 61 14.39 -5.38 -4.83
CA ARG A 61 15.50 -4.51 -4.44
C ARG A 61 16.75 -4.90 -5.22
N SER A 62 17.66 -3.95 -5.42
CA SER A 62 18.92 -4.17 -6.13
C SER A 62 19.77 -5.28 -5.51
N ASP A 63 19.86 -5.34 -4.18
CA ASP A 63 20.58 -6.39 -3.46
C ASP A 63 19.97 -7.79 -3.70
N GLN A 64 18.66 -7.91 -3.79
CA GLN A 64 17.98 -9.17 -4.10
C GLN A 64 18.29 -9.63 -5.55
N ILE A 65 18.29 -8.67 -6.48
CA ILE A 65 18.64 -8.95 -7.88
C ILE A 65 20.09 -9.44 -7.98
N SER A 66 21.01 -8.74 -7.31
CA SER A 66 22.45 -9.09 -7.33
C SER A 66 22.69 -10.46 -6.70
N ARG A 67 22.09 -10.75 -5.53
CA ARG A 67 22.21 -12.06 -4.88
C ARG A 67 21.64 -13.20 -5.74
N ARG A 68 20.52 -12.95 -6.42
CA ARG A 68 19.91 -13.94 -7.32
C ARG A 68 20.82 -14.22 -8.52
N LYS A 69 21.38 -13.16 -9.15
CA LYS A 69 22.31 -13.27 -10.27
C LYS A 69 23.60 -14.00 -9.86
N ALA A 70 24.15 -13.71 -8.69
CA ALA A 70 25.35 -14.36 -8.17
C ALA A 70 25.18 -15.87 -7.96
N LYS A 71 23.96 -16.35 -7.71
CA LYS A 71 23.63 -17.78 -7.59
C LYS A 71 23.54 -18.51 -8.95
N GLY A 72 23.61 -17.79 -10.07
CA GLY A 72 23.48 -18.37 -11.42
C GLY A 72 22.18 -19.15 -11.59
N SER A 73 22.26 -20.39 -12.07
CA SER A 73 21.11 -21.29 -12.25
C SER A 73 20.33 -21.57 -10.95
N ARG A 74 21.02 -21.59 -9.82
CA ARG A 74 20.43 -21.78 -8.49
C ARG A 74 19.65 -20.56 -7.99
N GLY A 75 19.77 -19.40 -8.65
CA GLY A 75 19.06 -18.17 -8.28
C GLY A 75 17.57 -18.17 -8.61
N GLY A 76 17.12 -19.11 -9.43
CA GLY A 76 15.72 -19.29 -9.80
C GLY A 76 15.16 -18.17 -10.69
N ARG A 77 13.89 -18.34 -11.05
CA ARG A 77 13.17 -17.35 -11.87
C ARG A 77 12.90 -16.07 -11.08
N PRO A 78 13.10 -14.87 -11.68
CA PRO A 78 12.73 -13.63 -11.04
C PRO A 78 11.22 -13.58 -10.74
N PRO A 79 10.80 -12.92 -9.64
CA PRO A 79 9.39 -12.66 -9.40
C PRO A 79 8.76 -11.90 -10.57
N GLY A 80 7.54 -12.27 -10.93
CA GLY A 80 6.79 -11.57 -11.98
C GLY A 80 6.61 -10.10 -11.60
N PHE A 81 6.95 -9.21 -12.52
CA PHE A 81 6.79 -7.77 -12.37
C PHE A 81 6.20 -7.20 -13.66
N ASP A 82 5.13 -6.45 -13.51
CA ASP A 82 4.41 -5.79 -14.59
C ASP A 82 4.52 -4.28 -14.38
N PRO A 83 5.33 -3.57 -15.20
CA PRO A 83 5.55 -2.13 -15.05
C PRO A 83 4.28 -1.29 -15.26
N GLU A 84 3.42 -1.68 -16.20
CA GLU A 84 2.20 -0.93 -16.51
C GLU A 84 1.20 -1.01 -15.35
N VAL A 85 1.01 -2.20 -14.81
CA VAL A 85 0.20 -2.39 -13.62
C VAL A 85 0.81 -1.66 -12.43
N TYR A 86 2.14 -1.70 -12.27
CA TYR A 86 2.83 -1.03 -11.18
C TYR A 86 2.71 0.50 -11.24
N ALA A 87 2.67 1.09 -12.43
CA ALA A 87 2.49 2.53 -12.60
C ALA A 87 1.20 3.06 -11.94
N LYS A 88 0.16 2.22 -11.81
CA LYS A 88 -1.09 2.55 -11.11
C LYS A 88 -0.89 2.83 -9.61
N ARG A 89 0.23 2.39 -9.02
CA ARG A 89 0.60 2.68 -7.63
C ARG A 89 0.74 4.19 -7.37
N ASN A 90 1.03 4.99 -8.39
CA ASN A 90 1.11 6.45 -8.27
C ASN A 90 -0.16 7.09 -7.69
N THR A 91 -1.30 6.42 -7.81
CA THR A 91 -2.56 6.86 -7.18
C THR A 91 -2.43 6.94 -5.65
N VAL A 92 -1.71 6.01 -5.03
CA VAL A 92 -1.47 6.01 -3.58
C VAL A 92 -0.61 7.21 -3.16
N GLU A 93 0.44 7.50 -3.92
CA GLU A 93 1.33 8.64 -3.65
C GLU A 93 0.58 9.97 -3.78
N ARG A 94 -0.24 10.12 -4.82
CA ARG A 94 -1.10 11.30 -5.01
C ARG A 94 -2.09 11.46 -3.86
N SER A 95 -2.71 10.37 -3.40
CA SER A 95 -3.63 10.40 -2.26
C SER A 95 -2.93 10.83 -0.98
N TYR A 96 -1.71 10.36 -0.77
CA TYR A 96 -0.90 10.73 0.39
C TYR A 96 -0.46 12.21 0.35
N LEU A 97 -0.09 12.71 -0.83
CA LEU A 97 0.22 14.13 -1.03
C LEU A 97 -1.00 15.01 -0.74
N ARG A 98 -2.19 14.63 -1.18
CA ARG A 98 -3.45 15.35 -0.88
C ARG A 98 -3.73 15.38 0.63
N LEU A 99 -3.52 14.26 1.34
CA LEU A 99 -3.66 14.22 2.80
C LEU A 99 -2.66 15.15 3.49
N LYS A 100 -1.44 15.23 3.02
CA LYS A 100 -0.41 16.14 3.57
C LYS A 100 -0.72 17.63 3.37
N GLN A 101 -1.63 18.00 2.47
CA GLN A 101 -2.10 19.38 2.35
C GLN A 101 -2.91 19.83 3.58
N TRP A 102 -3.42 18.89 4.37
CA TRP A 102 -4.09 19.18 5.63
C TRP A 102 -3.05 19.36 6.71
N ARG A 103 -2.85 20.62 7.13
CA ARG A 103 -1.80 20.99 8.10
C ARG A 103 -1.83 20.14 9.37
N GLY A 104 -3.00 19.90 9.95
CA GLY A 104 -3.15 19.05 11.15
C GLY A 104 -2.62 17.62 10.97
N ILE A 105 -2.81 17.04 9.77
CA ILE A 105 -2.30 15.71 9.43
C ILE A 105 -0.79 15.76 9.15
N ALA A 106 -0.33 16.77 8.40
CA ALA A 106 1.07 16.90 8.02
C ALA A 106 2.00 17.11 9.22
N THR A 107 1.57 17.91 10.18
CA THR A 107 2.37 18.33 11.34
C THR A 107 2.29 17.38 12.52
N ARG A 108 1.32 16.47 12.53
CA ARG A 108 1.12 15.47 13.60
C ARG A 108 1.05 16.08 15.00
N TYR A 109 0.35 17.20 15.16
CA TYR A 109 0.17 17.86 16.45
C TYR A 109 -0.71 17.09 17.43
N ASP A 110 -1.53 16.17 16.94
CA ASP A 110 -2.37 15.35 17.79
C ASP A 110 -1.54 14.40 18.66
N LYS A 111 -1.68 14.55 19.97
CA LYS A 111 -1.00 13.70 20.95
C LYS A 111 -1.63 12.30 21.04
N HIS A 112 -2.90 12.18 20.71
CA HIS A 112 -3.65 10.94 20.80
C HIS A 112 -3.82 10.28 19.43
N ALA A 113 -3.42 9.02 19.31
CA ALA A 113 -3.53 8.24 18.07
C ALA A 113 -4.96 8.19 17.52
N ARG A 114 -5.98 8.13 18.41
CA ARG A 114 -7.40 8.15 18.00
C ARG A 114 -7.80 9.44 17.31
N THR A 115 -7.41 10.59 17.87
CA THR A 115 -7.71 11.92 17.29
C THR A 115 -7.04 12.07 15.94
N PHE A 116 -5.76 11.72 15.87
CA PHE A 116 -5.01 11.74 14.62
C PHE A 116 -5.64 10.83 13.55
N LEU A 117 -6.01 9.58 13.92
CA LEU A 117 -6.67 8.66 13.00
C LEU A 117 -8.01 9.22 12.52
N GLY A 118 -8.80 9.80 13.40
CA GLY A 118 -10.07 10.45 13.07
C GLY A 118 -9.88 11.57 12.04
N GLY A 119 -8.88 12.43 12.23
CA GLY A 119 -8.51 13.48 11.28
C GLY A 119 -8.09 12.92 9.91
N VAL A 120 -7.26 11.88 9.90
CA VAL A 120 -6.83 11.21 8.66
C VAL A 120 -8.01 10.58 7.92
N LEU A 121 -8.91 9.89 8.63
CA LEU A 121 -10.11 9.27 8.04
C LEU A 121 -11.04 10.31 7.45
N LEU A 122 -11.29 11.39 8.17
CA LEU A 122 -12.13 12.50 7.70
C LEU A 122 -11.54 13.16 6.45
N GLY A 123 -10.25 13.51 6.47
CA GLY A 123 -9.55 14.07 5.32
C GLY A 123 -9.59 13.17 4.10
N ALA A 124 -9.38 11.87 4.30
CA ALA A 124 -9.44 10.88 3.24
C ALA A 124 -10.86 10.73 2.67
N SER A 125 -11.89 10.77 3.51
CA SER A 125 -13.30 10.71 3.07
C SER A 125 -13.67 11.93 2.23
N ILE A 126 -13.23 13.13 2.61
CA ILE A 126 -13.46 14.35 1.85
C ILE A 126 -12.75 14.30 0.49
N ILE A 127 -11.50 13.83 0.46
CA ILE A 127 -10.75 13.65 -0.80
C ILE A 127 -11.49 12.67 -1.71
N TYR A 128 -11.95 11.55 -1.18
CA TYR A 128 -12.70 10.54 -1.94
C TYR A 128 -13.99 11.12 -2.55
N LEU A 129 -14.80 11.79 -1.73
CA LEU A 129 -16.04 12.41 -2.17
C LEU A 129 -15.82 13.48 -3.27
N LYS A 130 -14.79 14.31 -3.12
CA LYS A 130 -14.44 15.32 -4.13
C LYS A 130 -14.04 14.68 -5.45
N THR A 131 -13.24 13.61 -5.40
CA THR A 131 -12.79 12.91 -6.61
C THR A 131 -13.96 12.22 -7.32
N HIS A 132 -14.81 11.54 -6.58
CA HIS A 132 -15.98 10.85 -7.14
C HIS A 132 -17.03 11.82 -7.71
N ARG A 133 -17.22 12.98 -7.09
CA ARG A 133 -18.11 14.03 -7.61
C ARG A 133 -17.59 14.65 -8.91
N SER A 134 -16.27 14.75 -9.11
CA SER A 134 -15.73 15.23 -10.41
C SER A 134 -15.99 14.22 -11.53
N GLU A 135 -15.78 12.93 -11.26
CA GLU A 135 -16.07 11.86 -12.24
C GLU A 135 -17.55 11.83 -12.67
N LEU A 136 -18.47 12.08 -11.75
CA LEU A 136 -19.91 12.16 -12.07
C LEU A 136 -20.29 13.39 -12.90
N ARG A 137 -19.55 14.49 -12.79
CA ARG A 137 -19.79 15.69 -13.61
C ARG A 137 -19.27 15.56 -15.04
N ASP A 138 -18.20 14.80 -15.22
CA ASP A 138 -17.59 14.56 -16.52
C ASP A 138 -18.35 13.50 -17.35
N THR A 139 -19.36 12.85 -16.74
CA THR A 139 -20.17 11.80 -17.37
C THR A 139 -21.58 12.30 -17.75
N LEU A 140 -21.95 13.54 -17.40
CA LEU A 140 -23.20 14.21 -17.75
C LEU A 140 -22.95 15.32 -18.77
#